data_51fdcdc99b730f8d7a44dd1b5851046f
#
_entry.id   51fdcdc99b730f8d7a44dd1b5851046f
#
_cell.length_a   1.000
_cell.length_b   1.000
_cell.length_c   1.000
_cell.angle_alpha   90.00
_cell.angle_beta   90.00
_cell.angle_gamma   90.00
#
_symmetry.space_group_name_H-M   'P 1'
#
loop_
_entity.id
_entity.type
_entity.pdbx_description
1 polymer ?
#
loop_
_entity_poly.entity_id
_entity_poly.type
_entity_poly.pdbx_seq_one_letter_code
_entity_poly.pdbx_strand_id
1 'polypeptide(L)'
;LLVKVESFNPGGSVKDRLALAIIIDAEKRGTLKPGQTVIEATSGNTGVALAMVCAARGYPFVAVMSETFSIERRKLMRAYGAKVILTPAAERGSGMVRRAQELAEKHGWFLARQFENPANPAYHRSTTAAEILQDFAGRQLDYFVSGWGTGGTLTGVGEMLKLARPDVKIVTTEPAGAALLAGKEWQPHKIQGWTPDFIPAVLNRTIADENIPVDDITARDTARRLASEEGVFVGISAGATLAAALIAAENAPEGSVILAMLPDTGERYLSTFLFEGVNEGSDDEWLAAQ
;
A
#
# COMPACT_ATOMS: atom_id res chain seq x y z
N LEU A 1 -2.15 5.73 20.88
CA LEU A 1 -1.92 5.31 19.50
C LEU A 1 -2.74 6.19 18.57
N LEU A 2 -2.17 6.62 17.45
CA LEU A 2 -2.80 7.45 16.42
C LEU A 2 -2.65 6.77 15.05
N VAL A 3 -3.52 7.12 14.10
CA VAL A 3 -3.50 6.52 12.76
C VAL A 3 -3.50 7.59 11.67
N LYS A 4 -2.72 7.38 10.59
CA LYS A 4 -2.80 8.17 9.37
C LYS A 4 -3.61 7.41 8.33
N VAL A 5 -4.81 7.91 8.08
CA VAL A 5 -5.81 7.22 7.25
C VAL A 5 -5.70 7.66 5.80
N GLU A 6 -5.12 6.83 4.94
CA GLU A 6 -4.90 7.12 3.52
C GLU A 6 -6.08 6.69 2.61
N SER A 7 -7.14 6.14 3.17
CA SER A 7 -8.39 5.87 2.44
C SER A 7 -9.14 7.14 2.03
N PHE A 8 -8.84 8.29 2.61
CA PHE A 8 -9.42 9.58 2.24
C PHE A 8 -8.80 10.21 0.98
N ASN A 9 -7.76 9.62 0.40
CA ASN A 9 -7.29 10.02 -0.92
C ASN A 9 -8.39 9.73 -1.98
N PRO A 10 -8.45 10.49 -3.08
CA PRO A 10 -9.53 10.40 -4.09
C PRO A 10 -9.78 8.99 -4.64
N GLY A 11 -8.72 8.23 -4.86
CA GLY A 11 -8.80 6.83 -5.29
C GLY A 11 -8.86 5.84 -4.12
N GLY A 12 -8.94 6.30 -2.86
CA GLY A 12 -9.13 5.51 -1.65
C GLY A 12 -7.90 4.75 -1.17
N SER A 13 -6.69 5.19 -1.50
CA SER A 13 -5.46 4.59 -0.99
C SER A 13 -4.24 5.50 -1.05
N VAL A 14 -3.20 5.14 -0.29
CA VAL A 14 -1.88 5.78 -0.30
C VAL A 14 -1.22 5.76 -1.70
N LYS A 15 -1.66 4.89 -2.59
CA LYS A 15 -1.09 4.75 -3.95
C LYS A 15 -1.47 5.90 -4.88
N ASP A 16 -2.47 6.69 -4.54
CA ASP A 16 -2.82 7.90 -5.29
C ASP A 16 -1.65 8.89 -5.32
N ARG A 17 -0.89 8.95 -4.22
CA ARG A 17 0.28 9.80 -4.09
C ARG A 17 1.39 9.43 -5.08
N LEU A 18 1.77 8.15 -5.11
CA LEU A 18 2.83 7.71 -6.02
C LEU A 18 2.39 7.77 -7.50
N ALA A 19 1.12 7.45 -7.80
CA ALA A 19 0.62 7.51 -9.17
C ALA A 19 0.69 8.94 -9.71
N LEU A 20 0.21 9.91 -8.95
CA LEU A 20 0.30 11.33 -9.33
C LEU A 20 1.76 11.78 -9.47
N ALA A 21 2.62 11.40 -8.52
CA ALA A 21 4.03 11.75 -8.53
C ALA A 21 4.75 11.26 -9.80
N ILE A 22 4.56 9.99 -10.15
CA ILE A 22 5.21 9.38 -11.32
C ILE A 22 4.77 10.07 -12.61
N ILE A 23 3.48 10.32 -12.77
CA ILE A 23 2.96 10.96 -13.99
C ILE A 23 3.46 12.41 -14.09
N ILE A 24 3.36 13.21 -13.02
CA ILE A 24 3.84 14.61 -13.03
C ILE A 24 5.35 14.69 -13.27
N ASP A 25 6.15 13.82 -12.63
CA ASP A 25 7.61 13.81 -12.85
C ASP A 25 7.95 13.44 -14.29
N ALA A 26 7.27 12.45 -14.86
CA ALA A 26 7.48 12.01 -16.24
C ALA A 26 7.10 13.09 -17.27
N GLU A 27 6.00 13.82 -17.03
CA GLU A 27 5.60 14.97 -17.84
C GLU A 27 6.64 16.10 -17.78
N LYS A 28 7.08 16.46 -16.56
CA LYS A 28 8.10 17.51 -16.35
C LYS A 28 9.43 17.19 -17.04
N ARG A 29 9.82 15.91 -17.04
CA ARG A 29 11.05 15.44 -17.71
C ARG A 29 10.86 15.22 -19.22
N GLY A 30 9.63 15.28 -19.73
CA GLY A 30 9.31 14.98 -21.13
C GLY A 30 9.49 13.50 -21.51
N THR A 31 9.55 12.60 -20.52
CA THR A 31 9.65 11.15 -20.75
C THR A 31 8.30 10.49 -21.01
N LEU A 32 7.21 11.10 -20.54
CA LEU A 32 5.84 10.75 -20.91
C LEU A 32 5.31 11.78 -21.90
N LYS A 33 4.96 11.32 -23.10
CA LYS A 33 4.46 12.16 -24.20
C LYS A 33 2.93 12.28 -24.14
N PRO A 34 2.32 13.42 -24.55
CA PRO A 34 0.88 13.54 -24.65
C PRO A 34 0.25 12.38 -25.44
N GLY A 35 -0.78 11.74 -24.86
CA GLY A 35 -1.48 10.60 -25.49
C GLY A 35 -0.73 9.26 -25.49
N GLN A 36 0.51 9.21 -24.99
CA GLN A 36 1.26 7.95 -24.86
C GLN A 36 0.59 7.04 -23.84
N THR A 37 0.50 5.74 -24.14
CA THR A 37 -0.05 4.76 -23.20
C THR A 37 0.90 4.57 -22.03
N VAL A 38 0.35 4.63 -20.82
CA VAL A 38 1.03 4.28 -19.57
C VAL A 38 0.77 2.82 -19.24
N ILE A 39 1.78 2.09 -18.79
CA ILE A 39 1.66 0.69 -18.37
C ILE A 39 2.33 0.49 -17.00
N GLU A 40 1.77 -0.40 -16.16
CA GLU A 40 2.38 -0.75 -14.88
C GLU A 40 2.03 -2.18 -14.47
N ALA A 41 3.02 -2.84 -13.83
CA ALA A 41 2.81 -4.06 -13.06
C ALA A 41 2.24 -3.71 -11.68
N THR A 42 1.03 -4.16 -11.36
CA THR A 42 0.36 -3.72 -10.16
C THR A 42 -0.51 -4.80 -9.52
N SER A 43 -0.46 -4.89 -8.19
CA SER A 43 -1.32 -5.76 -7.39
C SER A 43 -2.72 -5.19 -7.13
N GLY A 44 -3.01 -3.99 -7.59
CA GLY A 44 -4.35 -3.41 -7.50
C GLY A 44 -4.41 -1.92 -7.18
N ASN A 45 -4.05 -1.48 -5.97
CA ASN A 45 -4.22 -0.07 -5.59
C ASN A 45 -3.43 0.90 -6.47
N THR A 46 -2.19 0.56 -6.82
CA THR A 46 -1.42 1.37 -7.79
C THR A 46 -2.10 1.42 -9.15
N GLY A 47 -2.68 0.29 -9.59
CA GLY A 47 -3.44 0.24 -10.85
C GLY A 47 -4.68 1.12 -10.83
N VAL A 48 -5.44 1.11 -9.72
CA VAL A 48 -6.60 2.00 -9.53
C VAL A 48 -6.16 3.46 -9.55
N ALA A 49 -5.11 3.80 -8.82
CA ALA A 49 -4.58 5.16 -8.74
C ALA A 49 -4.04 5.66 -10.09
N LEU A 50 -3.27 4.84 -10.81
CA LEU A 50 -2.78 5.19 -12.16
C LEU A 50 -3.94 5.29 -13.15
N ALA A 51 -4.94 4.40 -13.09
CA ALA A 51 -6.12 4.49 -13.94
C ALA A 51 -6.86 5.82 -13.73
N MET A 52 -7.06 6.22 -12.47
CA MET A 52 -7.69 7.50 -12.10
C MET A 52 -6.87 8.70 -12.61
N VAL A 53 -5.58 8.74 -12.30
CA VAL A 53 -4.70 9.85 -12.69
C VAL A 53 -4.58 9.94 -14.21
N CYS A 54 -4.41 8.81 -14.91
CA CYS A 54 -4.32 8.76 -16.37
C CYS A 54 -5.63 9.22 -17.01
N ALA A 55 -6.79 8.78 -16.50
CA ALA A 55 -8.09 9.25 -16.99
C ALA A 55 -8.22 10.78 -16.85
N ALA A 56 -7.86 11.34 -15.69
CA ALA A 56 -7.93 12.78 -15.43
C ALA A 56 -6.95 13.61 -16.30
N ARG A 57 -5.85 13.00 -16.74
CA ARG A 57 -4.80 13.67 -17.54
C ARG A 57 -4.79 13.30 -19.03
N GLY A 58 -5.73 12.48 -19.48
CA GLY A 58 -5.89 12.13 -20.89
C GLY A 58 -4.90 11.07 -21.41
N TYR A 59 -4.39 10.18 -20.54
CA TYR A 59 -3.51 9.08 -20.93
C TYR A 59 -4.27 7.75 -20.96
N PRO A 60 -4.13 6.93 -22.02
CA PRO A 60 -4.53 5.53 -21.96
C PRO A 60 -3.71 4.79 -20.90
N PHE A 61 -4.33 3.89 -20.13
CA PHE A 61 -3.64 3.10 -19.11
C PHE A 61 -3.86 1.59 -19.29
N VAL A 62 -2.78 0.82 -19.10
CA VAL A 62 -2.76 -0.64 -19.11
C VAL A 62 -2.19 -1.14 -17.78
N ALA A 63 -2.97 -1.93 -17.05
CA ALA A 63 -2.52 -2.61 -15.85
C ALA A 63 -2.16 -4.06 -16.16
N VAL A 64 -1.02 -4.53 -15.67
CA VAL A 64 -0.63 -5.95 -15.67
C VAL A 64 -0.72 -6.45 -14.24
N MET A 65 -1.59 -7.43 -13.97
CA MET A 65 -1.82 -7.94 -12.62
C MET A 65 -2.03 -9.47 -12.62
N SER A 66 -1.70 -10.09 -11.49
CA SER A 66 -1.98 -11.51 -11.30
C SER A 66 -3.50 -11.77 -11.22
N GLU A 67 -3.92 -12.92 -11.75
CA GLU A 67 -5.31 -13.38 -11.71
C GLU A 67 -5.86 -13.62 -10.29
N THR A 68 -4.99 -13.71 -9.28
CA THR A 68 -5.36 -13.94 -7.87
C THR A 68 -5.88 -12.71 -7.14
N PHE A 69 -5.67 -11.51 -7.69
CA PHE A 69 -6.12 -10.29 -7.03
C PHE A 69 -7.60 -9.99 -7.22
N SER A 70 -8.15 -9.16 -6.33
CA SER A 70 -9.59 -8.92 -6.20
C SER A 70 -10.26 -8.43 -7.50
N ILE A 71 -11.49 -8.88 -7.70
CA ILE A 71 -12.32 -8.52 -8.87
C ILE A 71 -12.71 -7.04 -8.81
N GLU A 72 -12.94 -6.49 -7.61
CA GLU A 72 -13.32 -5.10 -7.38
C GLU A 72 -12.28 -4.15 -7.97
N ARG A 73 -11.00 -4.40 -7.75
CA ARG A 73 -9.91 -3.59 -8.33
C ARG A 73 -9.89 -3.61 -9.84
N ARG A 74 -10.16 -4.78 -10.45
CA ARG A 74 -10.28 -4.91 -11.92
C ARG A 74 -11.44 -4.08 -12.45
N LYS A 75 -12.60 -4.13 -11.76
CA LYS A 75 -13.79 -3.34 -12.12
C LYS A 75 -13.51 -1.84 -11.97
N LEU A 76 -12.86 -1.42 -10.88
CA LEU A 76 -12.50 -0.02 -10.67
C LEU A 76 -11.56 0.51 -11.76
N MET A 77 -10.49 -0.22 -12.09
CA MET A 77 -9.59 0.19 -13.17
C MET A 77 -10.31 0.32 -14.51
N ARG A 78 -11.18 -0.65 -14.85
CA ARG A 78 -11.97 -0.60 -16.09
C ARG A 78 -13.00 0.53 -16.09
N ALA A 79 -13.57 0.88 -14.96
CA ALA A 79 -14.48 2.03 -14.83
C ALA A 79 -13.78 3.36 -15.14
N TYR A 80 -12.48 3.47 -14.84
CA TYR A 80 -11.63 4.59 -15.27
C TYR A 80 -11.14 4.47 -16.72
N GLY A 81 -11.57 3.45 -17.49
CA GLY A 81 -11.18 3.25 -18.89
C GLY A 81 -9.90 2.44 -19.12
N ALA A 82 -9.27 1.95 -18.06
CA ALA A 82 -8.04 1.18 -18.19
C ALA A 82 -8.26 -0.20 -18.83
N LYS A 83 -7.21 -0.72 -19.49
CA LYS A 83 -7.13 -2.12 -19.91
C LYS A 83 -6.42 -2.93 -18.84
N VAL A 84 -6.86 -4.16 -18.60
CA VAL A 84 -6.30 -5.06 -17.60
C VAL A 84 -5.84 -6.33 -18.29
N ILE A 85 -4.54 -6.63 -18.17
CA ILE A 85 -3.91 -7.86 -18.65
C ILE A 85 -3.62 -8.72 -17.41
N LEU A 86 -4.04 -9.99 -17.44
CA LEU A 86 -3.81 -10.91 -16.35
C LEU A 86 -2.59 -11.79 -16.63
N THR A 87 -1.82 -12.07 -15.57
CA THR A 87 -0.74 -13.05 -15.57
C THR A 87 -1.11 -14.24 -14.69
N PRO A 88 -0.58 -15.44 -14.97
CA PRO A 88 -0.79 -16.62 -14.15
C PRO A 88 -0.29 -16.41 -12.71
N ALA A 89 -1.01 -16.99 -11.73
CA ALA A 89 -0.65 -16.93 -10.32
C ALA A 89 0.77 -17.44 -10.03
N ALA A 90 1.20 -18.48 -10.73
CA ALA A 90 2.54 -19.08 -10.59
C ALA A 90 3.70 -18.15 -10.93
N GLU A 91 3.46 -17.10 -11.75
CA GLU A 91 4.49 -16.15 -12.14
C GLU A 91 4.75 -15.05 -11.09
N ARG A 92 3.91 -14.93 -10.08
CA ARG A 92 4.04 -14.00 -8.95
C ARG A 92 4.23 -12.52 -9.37
N GLY A 93 4.81 -11.70 -8.48
CA GLY A 93 5.09 -10.29 -8.72
C GLY A 93 6.15 -10.05 -9.80
N SER A 94 7.21 -10.84 -9.80
CA SER A 94 8.28 -10.77 -10.81
C SER A 94 7.77 -11.05 -12.22
N GLY A 95 6.82 -11.99 -12.38
CA GLY A 95 6.19 -12.26 -13.67
C GLY A 95 5.34 -11.09 -14.18
N MET A 96 4.61 -10.41 -13.29
CA MET A 96 3.87 -9.20 -13.66
C MET A 96 4.82 -8.10 -14.15
N VAL A 97 5.93 -7.87 -13.45
CA VAL A 97 6.94 -6.86 -13.80
C VAL A 97 7.55 -7.17 -15.17
N ARG A 98 8.01 -8.40 -15.37
CA ARG A 98 8.55 -8.86 -16.67
C ARG A 98 7.56 -8.62 -17.80
N ARG A 99 6.30 -9.02 -17.62
CA ARG A 99 5.25 -8.87 -18.65
C ARG A 99 4.96 -7.42 -18.99
N ALA A 100 4.91 -6.54 -17.98
CA ALA A 100 4.72 -5.11 -18.20
C ALA A 100 5.89 -4.49 -18.97
N GLN A 101 7.11 -4.90 -18.67
CA GLN A 101 8.32 -4.45 -19.35
C GLN A 101 8.34 -4.90 -20.82
N GLU A 102 8.08 -6.16 -21.11
CA GLU A 102 7.98 -6.71 -22.49
C GLU A 102 6.97 -5.92 -23.34
N LEU A 103 5.79 -5.62 -22.75
CA LEU A 103 4.75 -4.87 -23.46
C LEU A 103 5.13 -3.40 -23.65
N ALA A 104 5.75 -2.78 -22.67
CA ALA A 104 6.25 -1.40 -22.77
C ALA A 104 7.27 -1.27 -23.91
N GLU A 105 8.25 -2.16 -23.96
CA GLU A 105 9.29 -2.20 -25.01
C GLU A 105 8.67 -2.47 -26.39
N LYS A 106 7.81 -3.48 -26.49
CA LYS A 106 7.17 -3.87 -27.76
C LYS A 106 6.34 -2.75 -28.40
N HIS A 107 5.65 -1.96 -27.57
CA HIS A 107 4.68 -0.97 -28.05
C HIS A 107 5.15 0.48 -27.89
N GLY A 108 6.33 0.73 -27.29
CA GLY A 108 6.81 2.09 -26.99
C GLY A 108 5.97 2.79 -25.92
N TRP A 109 5.39 2.03 -24.97
CA TRP A 109 4.59 2.58 -23.89
C TRP A 109 5.44 3.07 -22.73
N PHE A 110 4.93 4.04 -21.98
CA PHE A 110 5.60 4.53 -20.77
C PHE A 110 5.37 3.56 -19.61
N LEU A 111 6.45 2.92 -19.14
CA LEU A 111 6.43 2.07 -17.94
C LEU A 111 6.66 2.92 -16.69
N ALA A 112 5.68 2.92 -15.77
CA ALA A 112 5.72 3.77 -14.59
C ALA A 112 6.77 3.34 -13.55
N ARG A 113 7.11 2.03 -13.46
CA ARG A 113 8.20 1.45 -12.64
C ARG A 113 8.05 1.76 -11.15
N GLN A 114 6.88 1.48 -10.55
CA GLN A 114 6.59 1.82 -9.16
C GLN A 114 7.63 1.33 -8.14
N PHE A 115 8.33 0.24 -8.45
CA PHE A 115 9.34 -0.37 -7.57
C PHE A 115 10.74 0.24 -7.70
N GLU A 116 10.98 1.04 -8.74
CA GLU A 116 12.28 1.61 -9.08
C GLU A 116 12.26 3.14 -9.20
N ASN A 117 11.09 3.74 -9.46
CA ASN A 117 10.95 5.15 -9.77
C ASN A 117 11.16 6.03 -8.52
N PRO A 118 12.20 6.89 -8.50
CA PRO A 118 12.52 7.72 -7.34
C PRO A 118 11.46 8.79 -7.03
N ALA A 119 10.56 9.11 -7.97
CA ALA A 119 9.44 10.00 -7.72
C ALA A 119 8.50 9.48 -6.63
N ASN A 120 8.42 8.14 -6.45
CA ASN A 120 7.61 7.51 -5.42
C ASN A 120 8.07 7.94 -4.00
N PRO A 121 9.24 7.59 -3.48
CA PRO A 121 9.65 8.06 -2.15
C PRO A 121 9.83 9.58 -2.08
N ALA A 122 10.22 10.25 -3.16
CA ALA A 122 10.36 11.70 -3.19
C ALA A 122 9.04 12.42 -2.88
N TYR A 123 7.92 11.93 -3.41
CA TYR A 123 6.60 12.50 -3.13
C TYR A 123 6.19 12.29 -1.67
N HIS A 124 6.48 11.13 -1.10
CA HIS A 124 6.23 10.87 0.32
C HIS A 124 7.08 11.76 1.24
N ARG A 125 8.32 12.10 0.85
CA ARG A 125 9.15 13.07 1.58
C ARG A 125 8.49 14.45 1.58
N SER A 126 8.00 14.91 0.44
CA SER A 126 7.48 16.28 0.27
C SER A 126 6.02 16.46 0.69
N THR A 127 5.23 15.39 0.81
CA THR A 127 3.80 15.47 1.14
C THR A 127 3.46 14.70 2.42
N THR A 128 3.49 13.39 2.39
CA THR A 128 3.07 12.54 3.52
C THR A 128 3.86 12.85 4.80
N ALA A 129 5.18 12.97 4.68
CA ALA A 129 6.04 13.32 5.82
C ALA A 129 5.78 14.75 6.30
N ALA A 130 5.58 15.69 5.36
CA ALA A 130 5.28 17.09 5.71
C ALA A 130 3.95 17.21 6.45
N GLU A 131 2.92 16.50 6.02
CA GLU A 131 1.63 16.41 6.71
C GLU A 131 1.79 15.89 8.14
N ILE A 132 2.52 14.77 8.32
CA ILE A 132 2.79 14.20 9.64
C ILE A 132 3.55 15.20 10.52
N LEU A 133 4.61 15.83 10.01
CA LEU A 133 5.39 16.81 10.75
C LEU A 133 4.55 18.04 11.14
N GLN A 134 3.62 18.46 10.30
CA GLN A 134 2.70 19.56 10.59
C GLN A 134 1.69 19.17 11.67
N ASP A 135 1.07 17.98 11.57
CA ASP A 135 0.09 17.48 12.53
C ASP A 135 0.69 17.29 13.94
N PHE A 136 1.98 16.98 13.98
CA PHE A 136 2.75 16.83 15.22
C PHE A 136 3.61 18.04 15.57
N ALA A 137 3.39 19.21 14.97
CA ALA A 137 4.12 20.43 15.33
C ALA A 137 3.88 20.77 16.81
N GLY A 138 4.95 20.84 17.60
CA GLY A 138 4.88 21.08 19.04
C GLY A 138 4.30 19.91 19.88
N ARG A 139 4.08 18.73 19.25
CA ARG A 139 3.55 17.53 19.91
C ARG A 139 4.58 16.39 19.87
N GLN A 140 4.44 15.46 20.81
CA GLN A 140 5.24 14.24 20.86
C GLN A 140 4.88 13.29 19.72
N LEU A 141 5.90 12.64 19.15
CA LEU A 141 5.80 11.49 18.24
C LEU A 141 7.05 10.64 18.47
N ASP A 142 6.88 9.44 18.95
CA ASP A 142 8.00 8.55 19.32
C ASP A 142 8.18 7.40 18.33
N TYR A 143 7.08 6.93 17.73
CA TYR A 143 7.11 5.81 16.79
C TYR A 143 6.30 6.11 15.55
N PHE A 144 6.83 5.74 14.40
CA PHE A 144 6.09 5.65 13.14
C PHE A 144 6.13 4.21 12.65
N VAL A 145 4.95 3.61 12.45
CA VAL A 145 4.79 2.21 12.04
C VAL A 145 4.23 2.13 10.63
N SER A 146 4.92 1.42 9.74
CA SER A 146 4.48 1.23 8.36
C SER A 146 4.98 -0.11 7.80
N GLY A 147 4.10 -0.83 7.13
CA GLY A 147 4.53 -1.92 6.25
C GLY A 147 5.03 -1.39 4.90
N TRP A 148 5.46 -2.30 4.03
CA TRP A 148 5.96 -1.95 2.72
C TRP A 148 5.47 -2.88 1.59
N GLY A 149 5.08 -2.26 0.48
CA GLY A 149 4.88 -2.93 -0.80
C GLY A 149 5.98 -2.49 -1.76
N THR A 150 5.90 -1.26 -2.26
CA THR A 150 7.02 -0.64 -3.02
C THR A 150 8.13 -0.11 -2.12
N GLY A 151 7.81 0.17 -0.87
CA GLY A 151 8.73 0.80 0.08
C GLY A 151 8.74 2.34 0.05
N GLY A 152 8.03 2.95 -0.90
CA GLY A 152 8.06 4.42 -1.06
C GLY A 152 7.60 5.19 0.17
N THR A 153 6.52 4.75 0.83
CA THR A 153 6.00 5.39 2.05
C THR A 153 6.99 5.25 3.21
N LEU A 154 7.41 4.02 3.50
CA LEU A 154 8.35 3.73 4.58
C LEU A 154 9.65 4.53 4.40
N THR A 155 10.22 4.51 3.20
CA THR A 155 11.44 5.25 2.85
C THR A 155 11.24 6.75 2.98
N GLY A 156 10.26 7.31 2.25
CA GLY A 156 10.09 8.76 2.16
C GLY A 156 9.71 9.39 3.49
N VAL A 157 8.77 8.79 4.21
CA VAL A 157 8.34 9.28 5.53
C VAL A 157 9.45 9.05 6.57
N GLY A 158 10.02 7.83 6.61
CA GLY A 158 11.04 7.48 7.58
C GLY A 158 12.27 8.40 7.50
N GLU A 159 12.78 8.66 6.29
CA GLU A 159 13.94 9.55 6.09
C GLU A 159 13.66 10.98 6.58
N MET A 160 12.48 11.53 6.28
CA MET A 160 12.13 12.88 6.72
C MET A 160 11.86 12.96 8.22
N LEU A 161 11.24 11.93 8.81
CA LEU A 161 11.07 11.87 10.25
C LEU A 161 12.41 11.75 10.97
N LYS A 162 13.33 10.90 10.52
CA LYS A 162 14.67 10.80 11.08
C LYS A 162 15.47 12.11 10.98
N LEU A 163 15.28 12.86 9.88
CA LEU A 163 15.93 14.15 9.69
C LEU A 163 15.37 15.22 10.65
N ALA A 164 14.06 15.31 10.78
CA ALA A 164 13.38 16.36 11.55
C ALA A 164 13.24 16.02 13.05
N ARG A 165 13.21 14.74 13.38
CA ARG A 165 13.01 14.17 14.73
C ARG A 165 13.88 12.93 14.91
N PRO A 166 15.20 13.07 15.15
CA PRO A 166 16.16 11.95 15.16
C PRO A 166 15.81 10.82 16.13
N ASP A 167 15.10 11.14 17.21
CA ASP A 167 14.71 10.18 18.26
C ASP A 167 13.49 9.34 17.90
N VAL A 168 12.72 9.71 16.84
CA VAL A 168 11.57 8.91 16.39
C VAL A 168 12.04 7.55 15.91
N LYS A 169 11.46 6.49 16.44
CA LYS A 169 11.70 5.12 15.98
C LYS A 169 10.82 4.79 14.80
N ILE A 170 11.45 4.29 13.74
CA ILE A 170 10.76 3.80 12.55
C ILE A 170 10.60 2.29 12.68
N VAL A 171 9.37 1.83 12.79
CA VAL A 171 9.03 0.40 12.87
C VAL A 171 8.48 -0.03 11.52
N THR A 172 9.10 -1.04 10.92
CA THR A 172 8.54 -1.71 9.74
C THR A 172 7.82 -2.98 10.14
N THR A 173 6.90 -3.41 9.28
CA THR A 173 6.21 -4.69 9.44
C THR A 173 6.12 -5.40 8.10
N GLU A 174 6.21 -6.71 8.14
CA GLU A 174 6.20 -7.62 6.99
C GLU A 174 5.26 -8.79 7.28
N PRO A 175 4.74 -9.49 6.24
CA PRO A 175 4.07 -10.76 6.45
C PRO A 175 5.04 -11.76 7.09
N ALA A 176 4.64 -12.43 8.16
CA ALA A 176 5.51 -13.34 8.91
C ALA A 176 6.10 -14.47 8.05
N GLY A 177 5.37 -14.90 7.01
CA GLY A 177 5.83 -15.89 6.03
C GLY A 177 6.71 -15.33 4.89
N ALA A 178 6.85 -14.00 4.77
CA ALA A 178 7.57 -13.34 3.69
C ALA A 178 8.42 -12.18 4.20
N ALA A 179 9.00 -12.29 5.39
CA ALA A 179 9.76 -11.24 6.05
C ALA A 179 11.17 -11.11 5.45
N LEU A 180 11.25 -10.53 4.24
CA LEU A 180 12.51 -10.43 3.47
C LEU A 180 13.54 -9.52 4.14
N LEU A 181 13.13 -8.42 4.80
CA LEU A 181 14.06 -7.57 5.56
C LEU A 181 14.57 -8.26 6.81
N ALA A 182 13.82 -9.22 7.36
CA ALA A 182 14.27 -10.10 8.44
C ALA A 182 15.12 -11.27 7.93
N GLY A 183 15.47 -11.34 6.64
CA GLY A 183 16.31 -12.37 6.04
C GLY A 183 15.61 -13.71 5.80
N LYS A 184 14.28 -13.77 5.84
CA LYS A 184 13.52 -14.98 5.52
C LYS A 184 13.34 -15.15 4.01
N GLU A 185 13.18 -16.39 3.57
CA GLU A 185 12.72 -16.67 2.21
C GLU A 185 11.24 -16.27 2.06
N TRP A 186 10.91 -15.80 0.86
CA TRP A 186 9.53 -15.40 0.57
C TRP A 186 8.59 -16.61 0.47
N GLN A 187 7.47 -16.54 1.19
CA GLN A 187 6.37 -17.49 1.08
C GLN A 187 5.08 -16.74 0.71
N PRO A 188 4.14 -17.39 0.02
CA PRO A 188 2.83 -16.81 -0.26
C PRO A 188 2.12 -16.36 1.02
N HIS A 189 1.53 -15.16 0.99
CA HIS A 189 0.78 -14.57 2.08
C HIS A 189 -0.49 -13.89 1.58
N LYS A 190 -1.44 -13.58 2.49
CA LYS A 190 -2.73 -12.98 2.17
C LYS A 190 -2.79 -11.46 2.40
N ILE A 191 -1.72 -10.83 2.87
CA ILE A 191 -1.64 -9.38 3.06
C ILE A 191 -1.37 -8.72 1.70
N GLN A 192 -2.44 -8.53 0.92
CA GLN A 192 -2.37 -8.00 -0.44
C GLN A 192 -1.74 -6.60 -0.49
N GLY A 193 -0.82 -6.43 -1.45
CA GLY A 193 -0.12 -5.15 -1.66
C GLY A 193 1.19 -5.01 -0.90
N TRP A 194 1.52 -5.94 -0.01
CA TRP A 194 2.78 -5.98 0.71
C TRP A 194 3.76 -6.99 0.11
N THR A 195 5.01 -6.78 0.40
CA THR A 195 6.18 -7.67 0.22
C THR A 195 6.08 -8.57 -1.01
N PRO A 196 6.40 -8.03 -2.20
CA PRO A 196 6.55 -8.88 -3.39
C PRO A 196 7.70 -9.89 -3.17
N ASP A 197 7.84 -10.85 -4.09
CA ASP A 197 8.91 -11.87 -4.05
C ASP A 197 10.34 -11.32 -4.32
N PHE A 198 10.50 -10.00 -4.20
CA PHE A 198 11.76 -9.27 -4.32
C PHE A 198 11.77 -8.01 -3.46
N ILE A 199 12.95 -7.46 -3.20
CA ILE A 199 13.10 -6.17 -2.50
C ILE A 199 13.18 -5.04 -3.54
N PRO A 200 12.24 -4.06 -3.50
CA PRO A 200 12.22 -2.94 -4.43
C PRO A 200 13.45 -2.03 -4.33
N ALA A 201 13.88 -1.48 -5.46
CA ALA A 201 15.02 -0.57 -5.50
C ALA A 201 14.81 0.75 -4.76
N VAL A 202 13.55 1.22 -4.66
CA VAL A 202 13.20 2.46 -3.94
C VAL A 202 13.11 2.28 -2.43
N LEU A 203 13.17 1.05 -1.92
CA LEU A 203 13.13 0.77 -0.49
C LEU A 203 14.48 1.01 0.16
N ASN A 204 14.55 1.95 1.09
CA ASN A 204 15.68 2.11 1.99
C ASN A 204 15.63 1.00 3.07
N ARG A 205 16.50 -0.01 2.93
CA ARG A 205 16.51 -1.21 3.79
C ARG A 205 16.97 -0.94 5.21
N THR A 206 17.61 0.20 5.45
CA THR A 206 18.22 0.55 6.74
C THR A 206 17.45 1.63 7.49
N ILE A 207 16.30 2.04 6.96
CA ILE A 207 15.54 3.14 7.57
C ILE A 207 14.80 2.71 8.84
N ALA A 208 14.41 1.45 8.95
CA ALA A 208 13.70 0.94 10.11
C ALA A 208 14.65 0.60 11.26
N ASP A 209 14.29 1.05 12.45
CA ASP A 209 14.98 0.71 13.71
C ASP A 209 14.54 -0.68 14.20
N GLU A 210 13.31 -1.10 13.85
CA GLU A 210 12.71 -2.37 14.27
C GLU A 210 11.86 -2.95 13.14
N ASN A 211 11.78 -4.28 13.09
CA ASN A 211 10.91 -5.02 12.18
C ASN A 211 10.03 -5.99 12.97
N ILE A 212 8.71 -5.80 12.91
CA ILE A 212 7.71 -6.61 13.61
C ILE A 212 6.89 -7.39 12.57
N PRO A 213 7.22 -8.65 12.26
CA PRO A 213 6.44 -9.46 11.34
C PRO A 213 5.06 -9.82 11.90
N VAL A 214 4.02 -9.77 11.04
CA VAL A 214 2.63 -10.06 11.39
C VAL A 214 2.09 -11.15 10.47
N ASP A 215 1.37 -12.14 11.03
CA ASP A 215 0.74 -13.19 10.24
C ASP A 215 -0.61 -12.75 9.65
N ASP A 216 -1.10 -13.52 8.67
CA ASP A 216 -2.32 -13.20 7.91
C ASP A 216 -3.57 -13.16 8.79
N ILE A 217 -3.67 -14.03 9.81
CA ILE A 217 -4.83 -14.12 10.70
C ILE A 217 -4.87 -12.88 11.61
N THR A 218 -3.75 -12.56 12.25
CA THR A 218 -3.60 -11.37 13.08
C THR A 218 -3.92 -10.10 12.29
N ALA A 219 -3.44 -9.99 11.06
CA ALA A 219 -3.75 -8.85 10.18
C ALA A 219 -5.25 -8.74 9.89
N ARG A 220 -5.91 -9.86 9.54
CA ARG A 220 -7.35 -9.92 9.29
C ARG A 220 -8.15 -9.51 10.52
N ASP A 221 -7.87 -10.15 11.65
CA ASP A 221 -8.67 -9.98 12.87
C ASP A 221 -8.52 -8.56 13.43
N THR A 222 -7.32 -7.99 13.35
CA THR A 222 -7.08 -6.60 13.76
C THR A 222 -7.82 -5.61 12.85
N ALA A 223 -7.86 -5.82 11.52
CA ALA A 223 -8.62 -4.98 10.61
C ALA A 223 -10.13 -5.04 10.89
N ARG A 224 -10.67 -6.24 11.17
CA ARG A 224 -12.08 -6.43 11.52
C ARG A 224 -12.44 -5.77 12.86
N ARG A 225 -11.60 -5.92 13.88
CA ARG A 225 -11.77 -5.28 15.17
C ARG A 225 -11.72 -3.75 15.06
N LEU A 226 -10.81 -3.21 14.27
CA LEU A 226 -10.74 -1.77 14.03
C LEU A 226 -12.04 -1.23 13.42
N ALA A 227 -12.68 -1.99 12.53
CA ALA A 227 -13.97 -1.63 11.98
C ALA A 227 -15.11 -1.71 13.01
N SER A 228 -15.19 -2.81 13.79
CA SER A 228 -16.30 -3.05 14.73
C SER A 228 -16.16 -2.31 16.06
N GLU A 229 -14.93 -2.02 16.51
CA GLU A 229 -14.66 -1.39 17.79
C GLU A 229 -14.45 0.14 17.66
N GLU A 230 -13.85 0.61 16.55
CA GLU A 230 -13.47 2.01 16.36
C GLU A 230 -14.16 2.67 15.15
N GLY A 231 -14.93 1.92 14.35
CA GLY A 231 -15.62 2.44 13.17
C GLY A 231 -14.71 2.79 11.99
N VAL A 232 -13.46 2.33 11.97
CA VAL A 232 -12.48 2.63 10.93
C VAL A 232 -12.33 1.44 9.98
N PHE A 233 -12.95 1.54 8.79
CA PHE A 233 -13.04 0.45 7.81
C PHE A 233 -11.87 0.44 6.85
N VAL A 234 -10.98 -0.55 7.00
CA VAL A 234 -9.67 -0.57 6.34
C VAL A 234 -9.35 -1.90 5.65
N GLY A 235 -8.34 -1.88 4.77
CA GLY A 235 -7.81 -3.09 4.14
C GLY A 235 -6.91 -3.91 5.07
N ILE A 236 -6.58 -5.15 4.63
CA ILE A 236 -5.81 -6.10 5.43
C ILE A 236 -4.41 -5.60 5.82
N SER A 237 -3.77 -4.81 4.96
CA SER A 237 -2.44 -4.23 5.25
C SER A 237 -2.50 -3.17 6.37
N ALA A 238 -3.61 -2.45 6.50
CA ALA A 238 -3.84 -1.55 7.61
C ALA A 238 -4.00 -2.33 8.93
N GLY A 239 -4.72 -3.46 8.91
CA GLY A 239 -4.80 -4.37 10.05
C GLY A 239 -3.43 -4.89 10.49
N ALA A 240 -2.59 -5.28 9.54
CA ALA A 240 -1.21 -5.70 9.83
C ALA A 240 -0.36 -4.56 10.42
N THR A 241 -0.45 -3.34 9.87
CA THR A 241 0.27 -2.18 10.42
C THR A 241 -0.19 -1.86 11.84
N LEU A 242 -1.51 -1.88 12.07
CA LEU A 242 -2.07 -1.63 13.41
C LEU A 242 -1.65 -2.71 14.40
N ALA A 243 -1.67 -3.99 14.01
CA ALA A 243 -1.20 -5.09 14.86
C ALA A 243 0.27 -4.90 15.27
N ALA A 244 1.14 -4.55 14.32
CA ALA A 244 2.53 -4.23 14.63
C ALA A 244 2.65 -3.00 15.55
N ALA A 245 1.80 -1.99 15.38
CA ALA A 245 1.78 -0.80 16.26
C ALA A 245 1.33 -1.15 17.69
N LEU A 246 0.37 -2.06 17.85
CA LEU A 246 -0.05 -2.56 19.16
C LEU A 246 1.07 -3.34 19.85
N ILE A 247 1.77 -4.22 19.12
CA ILE A 247 2.94 -4.95 19.66
C ILE A 247 4.06 -3.97 20.04
N ALA A 248 4.34 -2.96 19.22
CA ALA A 248 5.31 -1.92 19.55
C ALA A 248 4.89 -1.15 20.81
N ALA A 249 3.58 -0.88 21.01
CA ALA A 249 3.06 -0.18 22.16
C ALA A 249 3.24 -0.96 23.47
N GLU A 250 3.13 -2.29 23.43
CA GLU A 250 3.35 -3.14 24.60
C GLU A 250 4.80 -3.04 25.14
N ASN A 251 5.77 -2.75 24.25
CA ASN A 251 7.18 -2.64 24.58
C ASN A 251 7.67 -1.19 24.73
N ALA A 252 6.84 -0.22 24.37
CA ALA A 252 7.19 1.20 24.45
C ALA A 252 7.07 1.72 25.87
N PRO A 253 7.87 2.75 26.26
CA PRO A 253 7.69 3.45 27.52
C PRO A 253 6.26 4.01 27.66
N GLU A 254 5.74 4.03 28.90
CA GLU A 254 4.43 4.61 29.19
C GLU A 254 4.37 6.07 28.72
N GLY A 255 3.26 6.46 28.10
CA GLY A 255 3.07 7.79 27.53
C GLY A 255 3.64 7.99 26.11
N SER A 256 4.28 6.97 25.52
CA SER A 256 4.76 7.03 24.14
C SER A 256 3.63 7.29 23.15
N VAL A 257 3.91 8.10 22.14
CA VAL A 257 2.99 8.41 21.04
C VAL A 257 3.41 7.66 19.79
N ILE A 258 2.52 6.79 19.30
CA ILE A 258 2.74 5.91 18.16
C ILE A 258 1.78 6.29 17.04
N LEU A 259 2.30 6.49 15.82
CA LEU A 259 1.53 6.73 14.60
C LEU A 259 1.62 5.52 13.67
N ALA A 260 0.47 4.91 13.36
CA ALA A 260 0.37 3.80 12.41
C ALA A 260 -0.18 4.25 11.06
N MET A 261 0.43 3.81 9.96
CA MET A 261 -0.03 4.08 8.59
C MET A 261 -1.14 3.09 8.21
N LEU A 262 -2.33 3.60 7.85
CA LEU A 262 -3.44 2.80 7.33
C LEU A 262 -3.60 3.06 5.82
N PRO A 263 -3.12 2.13 4.96
CA PRO A 263 -2.88 2.43 3.54
C PRO A 263 -4.13 2.59 2.68
N ASP A 264 -5.25 1.93 3.00
CA ASP A 264 -6.45 1.93 2.15
C ASP A 264 -7.74 1.54 2.87
N THR A 265 -8.86 1.59 2.13
CA THR A 265 -10.20 1.19 2.58
C THR A 265 -10.44 -0.31 2.48
N GLY A 266 -11.33 -0.85 3.34
CA GLY A 266 -11.76 -2.25 3.36
C GLY A 266 -12.66 -2.67 2.19
N GLU A 267 -13.36 -1.76 1.54
CA GLU A 267 -14.35 -2.05 0.47
C GLU A 267 -13.76 -2.85 -0.70
N ARG A 268 -12.45 -2.72 -0.97
CA ARG A 268 -11.73 -3.43 -2.04
C ARG A 268 -11.43 -4.87 -1.73
N TYR A 269 -11.79 -5.34 -0.53
CA TYR A 269 -11.44 -6.66 -0.02
C TYR A 269 -12.67 -7.51 0.33
N LEU A 270 -13.91 -7.02 0.04
CA LEU A 270 -15.16 -7.69 0.42
C LEU A 270 -15.24 -9.15 -0.07
N SER A 271 -14.70 -9.43 -1.27
CA SER A 271 -14.65 -10.78 -1.84
C SER A 271 -13.38 -11.57 -1.48
N THR A 272 -12.61 -11.12 -0.48
CA THR A 272 -11.32 -11.72 -0.14
C THR A 272 -11.32 -12.34 1.26
N PHE A 273 -10.20 -13.00 1.62
CA PHE A 273 -9.95 -13.54 2.95
C PHE A 273 -10.24 -12.56 4.10
N LEU A 274 -10.10 -11.26 3.89
CA LEU A 274 -10.35 -10.26 4.92
C LEU A 274 -11.78 -10.34 5.48
N PHE A 275 -12.78 -10.59 4.61
CA PHE A 275 -14.19 -10.66 5.02
C PHE A 275 -14.82 -12.05 4.83
N GLU A 276 -13.98 -13.08 4.63
CA GLU A 276 -14.45 -14.47 4.55
C GLU A 276 -15.26 -14.84 5.80
N GLY A 277 -16.48 -15.36 5.60
CA GLY A 277 -17.39 -15.76 6.67
C GLY A 277 -18.18 -14.62 7.33
N VAL A 278 -18.09 -13.40 6.80
CA VAL A 278 -19.04 -12.33 7.17
C VAL A 278 -20.41 -12.65 6.57
N ASN A 279 -21.46 -12.56 7.40
CA ASN A 279 -22.82 -12.91 7.00
C ASN A 279 -23.30 -12.00 5.85
N GLU A 280 -23.86 -12.61 4.80
CA GLU A 280 -24.51 -11.92 3.67
C GLU A 280 -26.04 -12.08 3.68
N GLY A 281 -26.58 -12.85 4.64
CA GLY A 281 -27.99 -13.16 4.77
C GLY A 281 -28.75 -12.23 5.74
N SER A 282 -29.95 -12.66 6.10
CA SER A 282 -30.76 -12.00 7.12
C SER A 282 -30.32 -12.39 8.53
N ASP A 283 -30.47 -11.48 9.48
CA ASP A 283 -30.22 -11.72 10.92
C ASP A 283 -31.52 -12.13 11.67
N ASP A 284 -32.46 -12.81 11.00
CA ASP A 284 -33.75 -13.23 11.59
C ASP A 284 -33.56 -14.16 12.79
N GLU A 285 -32.54 -15.06 12.75
CA GLU A 285 -32.23 -15.94 13.89
C GLU A 285 -31.76 -15.15 15.12
N TRP A 286 -30.92 -14.12 14.90
CA TRP A 286 -30.50 -13.22 15.97
C TRP A 286 -31.70 -12.44 16.53
N LEU A 287 -32.57 -11.91 15.66
CA LEU A 287 -33.77 -11.17 16.06
C LEU A 287 -34.74 -12.06 16.86
N ALA A 288 -34.91 -13.31 16.45
CA ALA A 288 -35.78 -14.27 17.16
C ALA A 288 -35.27 -14.66 18.57
N ALA A 289 -33.98 -14.41 18.84
CA ALA A 289 -33.35 -14.70 20.12
C ALA A 289 -33.38 -13.49 21.11
N GLN A 290 -33.86 -12.32 20.70
CA GLN A 290 -33.99 -11.12 21.54
C GLN A 290 -35.32 -11.16 22.35
#